data_2f2612971da27f3131802bda7721465b
#
_entry.id   2f2612971da27f3131802bda7721465b
#
_cell.length_a   1.000
_cell.length_b   1.000
_cell.length_c   1.000
_cell.angle_alpha   90.00
_cell.angle_beta   90.00
_cell.angle_gamma   90.00
#
_symmetry.space_group_name_H-M   'P 1'
#
loop_
_entity.id
_entity.type
_entity.pdbx_description
1 polymer ?
#
loop_
_entity_poly.entity_id
_entity_poly.type
_entity_poly.pdbx_seq_one_letter_code
_entity_poly.pdbx_strand_id
1 'polypeptide(L)'
;MGASDVLAVIEALARAGCRAWVGGGWGVDALAGRQARPHRDLDLAVDASHEAAAIEALGVLGFVVETDRRPVRVELVAEASRWVDLHPVAFDADGNGRQADVDGGHFEYPRDCFSTGSVGGVAVPCLSIDQQLRFHAGYQPRDHDRHDLALLHSLAGDDASGRAPLPPAKP
;
A
#
# COMPACT_ATOMS: atom_id res chain seq x y z
N MET A 1 -10.70 4.99 9.83
CA MET A 1 -10.75 3.57 9.49
C MET A 1 -9.92 2.79 10.50
N GLY A 2 -10.41 1.69 11.05
CA GLY A 2 -9.71 0.90 12.06
C GLY A 2 -9.07 -0.36 11.49
N ALA A 3 -8.21 -1.05 12.27
CA ALA A 3 -7.53 -2.28 11.84
C ALA A 3 -8.51 -3.38 11.40
N SER A 4 -9.66 -3.53 12.08
CA SER A 4 -10.70 -4.49 11.71
C SER A 4 -11.32 -4.21 10.33
N ASP A 5 -11.49 -2.93 9.98
CA ASP A 5 -12.00 -2.55 8.65
C ASP A 5 -10.97 -2.88 7.56
N VAL A 6 -9.69 -2.60 7.82
CA VAL A 6 -8.59 -2.94 6.91
C VAL A 6 -8.55 -4.44 6.64
N LEU A 7 -8.59 -5.24 7.70
CA LEU A 7 -8.58 -6.70 7.58
C LEU A 7 -9.79 -7.23 6.80
N ALA A 8 -11.00 -6.68 7.05
CA ALA A 8 -12.19 -7.05 6.31
C ALA A 8 -12.07 -6.75 4.80
N VAL A 9 -11.50 -5.59 4.45
CA VAL A 9 -11.22 -5.21 3.05
C VAL A 9 -10.22 -6.17 2.41
N ILE A 10 -9.07 -6.42 3.06
CA ILE A 10 -8.04 -7.32 2.52
C ILE A 10 -8.58 -8.73 2.34
N GLU A 11 -9.37 -9.23 3.31
CA GLU A 11 -9.98 -10.55 3.22
C GLU A 11 -10.98 -10.65 2.06
N ALA A 12 -11.81 -9.63 1.85
CA ALA A 12 -12.76 -9.60 0.73
C ALA A 12 -12.05 -9.63 -0.61
N LEU A 13 -10.99 -8.83 -0.78
CA LEU A 13 -10.18 -8.81 -1.99
C LEU A 13 -9.49 -10.16 -2.23
N ALA A 14 -8.92 -10.77 -1.19
CA ALA A 14 -8.28 -12.08 -1.28
C ALA A 14 -9.28 -13.18 -1.69
N ARG A 15 -10.49 -13.19 -1.14
CA ARG A 15 -11.57 -14.13 -1.51
C ARG A 15 -12.02 -13.96 -2.97
N ALA A 16 -11.98 -12.73 -3.48
CA ALA A 16 -12.27 -12.42 -4.88
C ALA A 16 -11.08 -12.73 -5.82
N GLY A 17 -9.95 -13.24 -5.31
CA GLY A 17 -8.75 -13.52 -6.09
C GLY A 17 -8.01 -12.26 -6.56
N CYS A 18 -8.30 -11.10 -5.97
CA CYS A 18 -7.66 -9.86 -6.33
C CYS A 18 -6.28 -9.73 -5.70
N ARG A 19 -5.28 -9.35 -6.49
CA ARG A 19 -3.96 -8.98 -6.01
C ARG A 19 -3.98 -7.52 -5.57
N ALA A 20 -3.73 -7.29 -4.29
CA ALA A 20 -3.69 -5.95 -3.70
C ALA A 20 -2.63 -5.86 -2.60
N TRP A 21 -2.05 -4.69 -2.43
CA TRP A 21 -1.02 -4.40 -1.42
C TRP A 21 -1.34 -3.10 -0.70
N VAL A 22 -1.24 -3.13 0.62
CA VAL A 22 -1.49 -1.96 1.46
C VAL A 22 -0.36 -0.94 1.27
N GLY A 23 -0.72 0.29 0.92
CA GLY A 23 0.15 1.45 0.80
C GLY A 23 -0.20 2.53 1.82
N GLY A 24 0.31 3.75 1.58
CA GLY A 24 0.01 4.91 2.41
C GLY A 24 0.27 4.69 3.89
N GLY A 25 -0.46 5.38 4.74
CA GLY A 25 -0.27 5.32 6.19
C GLY A 25 -0.49 3.93 6.80
N TRP A 26 -1.49 3.17 6.33
CA TRP A 26 -1.70 1.79 6.76
C TRP A 26 -0.57 0.85 6.30
N GLY A 27 0.05 1.13 5.15
CA GLY A 27 1.23 0.40 4.68
C GLY A 27 2.43 0.60 5.60
N VAL A 28 2.64 1.84 6.06
CA VAL A 28 3.68 2.17 7.05
C VAL A 28 3.43 1.46 8.38
N ASP A 29 2.19 1.50 8.87
CA ASP A 29 1.80 0.80 10.10
C ASP A 29 1.92 -0.73 9.98
N ALA A 30 1.60 -1.29 8.82
CA ALA A 30 1.78 -2.72 8.55
C ALA A 30 3.25 -3.13 8.62
N LEU A 31 4.16 -2.34 8.05
CA LEU A 31 5.61 -2.56 8.14
C LEU A 31 6.12 -2.45 9.58
N ALA A 32 5.57 -1.51 10.36
CA ALA A 32 5.90 -1.33 11.77
C ALA A 32 5.28 -2.39 12.70
N GLY A 33 4.32 -3.20 12.20
CA GLY A 33 3.59 -4.20 12.98
C GLY A 33 2.66 -3.64 14.05
N ARG A 34 2.39 -2.33 14.01
CA ARG A 34 1.52 -1.63 14.97
C ARG A 34 0.90 -0.38 14.36
N GLN A 35 -0.30 -0.04 14.79
CA GLN A 35 -0.90 1.23 14.42
C GLN A 35 -0.21 2.38 15.18
N ALA A 36 0.49 3.25 14.43
CA ALA A 36 1.26 4.37 14.99
C ALA A 36 0.43 5.66 15.06
N ARG A 37 -0.61 5.80 14.22
CA ARG A 37 -1.52 6.95 14.20
C ARG A 37 -2.92 6.56 13.68
N PRO A 38 -3.94 7.41 13.87
CA PRO A 38 -5.21 7.25 13.16
C PRO A 38 -5.07 7.47 11.65
N HIS A 39 -5.84 6.69 10.86
CA HIS A 39 -5.93 6.85 9.40
C HIS A 39 -7.37 7.10 8.98
N ARG A 40 -7.56 8.01 8.03
CA ARG A 40 -8.86 8.31 7.43
C ARG A 40 -9.26 7.22 6.43
N ASP A 41 -8.31 6.83 5.60
CA ASP A 41 -8.46 6.02 4.41
C ASP A 41 -7.49 4.82 4.41
N LEU A 42 -7.73 3.92 3.49
CA LEU A 42 -6.86 2.78 3.17
C LEU A 42 -6.44 2.88 1.71
N ASP A 43 -5.16 3.15 1.47
CA ASP A 43 -4.56 3.12 0.14
C ASP A 43 -4.18 1.69 -0.26
N LEU A 44 -4.61 1.26 -1.45
CA LEU A 44 -4.32 -0.06 -1.99
C LEU A 44 -3.75 0.04 -3.40
N ALA A 45 -2.51 -0.40 -3.60
CA ALA A 45 -2.06 -0.78 -4.94
C ALA A 45 -2.81 -2.06 -5.33
N VAL A 46 -3.51 -2.05 -6.47
CA VAL A 46 -4.28 -3.20 -6.95
C VAL A 46 -3.84 -3.55 -8.38
N ASP A 47 -3.72 -4.84 -8.69
CA ASP A 47 -3.49 -5.26 -10.08
C ASP A 47 -4.60 -4.71 -10.97
N ALA A 48 -4.24 -3.91 -11.99
CA ALA A 48 -5.21 -3.24 -12.86
C ALA A 48 -6.16 -4.23 -13.56
N SER A 49 -5.71 -5.47 -13.80
CA SER A 49 -6.57 -6.53 -14.34
C SER A 49 -7.64 -7.03 -13.36
N HIS A 50 -7.46 -6.76 -12.07
CA HIS A 50 -8.39 -7.12 -10.99
C HIS A 50 -9.24 -5.95 -10.49
N GLU A 51 -9.07 -4.72 -11.02
CA GLU A 51 -9.74 -3.51 -10.52
C GLU A 51 -11.26 -3.66 -10.45
N ALA A 52 -11.88 -4.15 -11.54
CA ALA A 52 -13.34 -4.33 -11.58
C ALA A 52 -13.84 -5.32 -10.51
N ALA A 53 -13.14 -6.45 -10.35
CA ALA A 53 -13.48 -7.45 -9.33
C ALA A 53 -13.22 -6.91 -7.92
N ALA A 54 -12.21 -6.06 -7.73
CA ALA A 54 -11.95 -5.41 -6.46
C ALA A 54 -13.08 -4.44 -6.07
N ILE A 55 -13.56 -3.62 -7.00
CA ILE A 55 -14.70 -2.73 -6.77
C ILE A 55 -15.96 -3.53 -6.42
N GLU A 56 -16.24 -4.63 -7.13
CA GLU A 56 -17.38 -5.51 -6.84
C GLU A 56 -17.26 -6.14 -5.44
N ALA A 57 -16.09 -6.67 -5.09
CA ALA A 57 -15.84 -7.26 -3.76
C ALA A 57 -16.03 -6.24 -2.63
N LEU A 58 -15.56 -5.00 -2.82
CA LEU A 58 -15.77 -3.91 -1.86
C LEU A 58 -17.24 -3.48 -1.80
N GLY A 59 -17.96 -3.56 -2.90
CA GLY A 59 -19.42 -3.32 -2.93
C GLY A 59 -20.19 -4.24 -1.98
N VAL A 60 -19.77 -5.48 -1.80
CA VAL A 60 -20.36 -6.42 -0.82
C VAL A 60 -20.19 -5.94 0.62
N LEU A 61 -19.11 -5.17 0.89
CA LEU A 61 -18.86 -4.55 2.19
C LEU A 61 -19.54 -3.17 2.37
N GLY A 62 -20.37 -2.77 1.39
CA GLY A 62 -21.10 -1.51 1.40
C GLY A 62 -20.30 -0.30 0.89
N PHE A 63 -19.14 -0.51 0.26
CA PHE A 63 -18.43 0.57 -0.40
C PHE A 63 -19.05 0.91 -1.75
N VAL A 64 -19.15 2.20 -2.04
CA VAL A 64 -19.60 2.74 -3.34
C VAL A 64 -18.53 3.66 -3.90
N VAL A 65 -18.41 3.72 -5.22
CA VAL A 65 -17.48 4.64 -5.88
C VAL A 65 -17.94 6.07 -5.64
N GLU A 66 -17.07 6.87 -5.03
CA GLU A 66 -17.25 8.30 -4.77
C GLU A 66 -16.55 9.14 -5.84
N THR A 67 -15.30 8.79 -6.15
CA THR A 67 -14.49 9.50 -7.15
C THR A 67 -13.87 8.48 -8.11
N ASP A 68 -14.11 8.69 -9.41
CA ASP A 68 -13.52 7.88 -10.47
C ASP A 68 -12.55 8.74 -11.29
N ARG A 69 -11.26 8.48 -11.14
CA ARG A 69 -10.17 9.12 -11.89
C ARG A 69 -9.29 8.07 -12.58
N ARG A 70 -9.92 7.04 -13.14
CA ARG A 70 -9.17 6.02 -13.87
C ARG A 70 -8.38 6.60 -15.05
N PRO A 71 -7.19 6.11 -15.36
CA PRO A 71 -6.49 4.98 -14.72
C PRO A 71 -5.67 5.34 -13.48
N VAL A 72 -5.78 6.55 -12.93
CA VAL A 72 -4.94 7.04 -11.83
C VAL A 72 -5.37 6.42 -10.49
N ARG A 73 -6.67 6.54 -10.15
CA ARG A 73 -7.24 5.99 -8.91
C ARG A 73 -8.76 5.95 -8.94
N VAL A 74 -9.33 5.14 -8.05
CA VAL A 74 -10.75 5.09 -7.72
C VAL A 74 -10.91 5.20 -6.21
N GLU A 75 -11.62 6.22 -5.73
CA GLU A 75 -11.94 6.39 -4.32
C GLU A 75 -13.32 5.77 -4.04
N LEU A 76 -13.40 4.94 -3.00
CA LEU A 76 -14.64 4.35 -2.55
C LEU A 76 -14.92 4.77 -1.12
N VAL A 77 -16.21 4.94 -0.81
CA VAL A 77 -16.68 5.30 0.53
C VAL A 77 -17.77 4.34 1.00
N ALA A 78 -17.75 4.03 2.29
CA ALA A 78 -18.83 3.33 2.97
C ALA A 78 -19.30 4.10 4.20
N GLU A 79 -20.40 3.66 4.82
CA GLU A 79 -20.91 4.25 6.05
C GLU A 79 -19.83 4.38 7.14
N ALA A 80 -20.05 5.26 8.10
CA ALA A 80 -19.13 5.61 9.18
C ALA A 80 -17.80 6.19 8.68
N SER A 81 -17.81 6.87 7.53
CA SER A 81 -16.64 7.55 6.94
C SER A 81 -15.45 6.59 6.72
N ARG A 82 -15.72 5.37 6.24
CA ARG A 82 -14.68 4.44 5.79
C ARG A 82 -14.32 4.72 4.34
N TRP A 83 -13.06 4.92 4.06
CA TRP A 83 -12.54 5.26 2.73
C TRP A 83 -11.52 4.25 2.26
N VAL A 84 -11.60 3.87 0.99
CA VAL A 84 -10.62 3.02 0.30
C VAL A 84 -10.23 3.68 -1.00
N ASP A 85 -8.94 3.89 -1.21
CA ASP A 85 -8.37 4.43 -2.44
C ASP A 85 -7.67 3.30 -3.20
N LEU A 86 -8.22 2.92 -4.35
CA LEU A 86 -7.62 1.94 -5.24
C LEU A 86 -6.70 2.63 -6.24
N HIS A 87 -5.46 2.20 -6.30
CA HIS A 87 -4.42 2.63 -7.23
C HIS A 87 -4.10 1.49 -8.21
N PRO A 88 -4.68 1.51 -9.44
CA PRO A 88 -4.48 0.43 -10.40
C PRO A 88 -3.04 0.39 -10.91
N VAL A 89 -2.39 -0.77 -10.80
CA VAL A 89 -1.02 -1.03 -11.21
C VAL A 89 -1.03 -2.03 -12.36
N ALA A 90 -0.56 -1.61 -13.54
CA ALA A 90 -0.40 -2.49 -14.69
C ALA A 90 0.95 -3.21 -14.60
N PHE A 91 0.94 -4.55 -14.62
CA PHE A 91 2.14 -5.38 -14.51
C PHE A 91 2.66 -5.83 -15.86
N ASP A 92 3.99 -5.81 -16.02
CA ASP A 92 4.68 -6.42 -17.14
C ASP A 92 5.00 -7.92 -16.89
N ALA A 93 5.58 -8.59 -17.90
CA ALA A 93 5.92 -10.01 -17.81
C ALA A 93 7.04 -10.32 -16.79
N ASP A 94 7.85 -9.32 -16.42
CA ASP A 94 8.93 -9.45 -15.45
C ASP A 94 8.46 -9.18 -14.02
N GLY A 95 7.18 -8.79 -13.85
CA GLY A 95 6.54 -8.52 -12.57
C GLY A 95 6.76 -7.10 -12.04
N ASN A 96 7.29 -6.19 -12.85
CA ASN A 96 7.30 -4.77 -12.51
C ASN A 96 5.94 -4.16 -12.84
N GLY A 97 5.54 -3.17 -12.06
CA GLY A 97 4.27 -2.49 -12.21
C GLY A 97 4.41 -1.01 -12.54
N ARG A 98 3.37 -0.44 -13.15
CA ARG A 98 3.23 0.99 -13.42
C ARG A 98 1.83 1.46 -13.06
N GLN A 99 1.75 2.52 -12.27
CA GLN A 99 0.52 3.23 -11.96
C GLN A 99 0.53 4.56 -12.69
N ALA A 100 -0.56 4.91 -13.37
CA ALA A 100 -0.70 6.21 -14.01
C ALA A 100 -0.66 7.37 -12.99
N ASP A 101 -0.04 8.48 -13.39
CA ASP A 101 -0.02 9.74 -12.63
C ASP A 101 -0.99 10.76 -13.24
N VAL A 102 -1.44 11.71 -12.43
CA VAL A 102 -2.35 12.80 -12.82
C VAL A 102 -1.78 13.73 -13.90
N ASP A 103 -0.45 13.86 -13.95
CA ASP A 103 0.27 14.71 -14.90
C ASP A 103 0.66 13.96 -16.20
N GLY A 104 0.13 12.75 -16.42
CA GLY A 104 0.40 11.93 -17.60
C GLY A 104 1.71 11.13 -17.52
N GLY A 105 2.38 11.15 -16.38
CA GLY A 105 3.50 10.28 -16.06
C GLY A 105 3.04 8.95 -15.47
N HIS A 106 3.93 8.31 -14.73
CA HIS A 106 3.62 7.08 -14.00
C HIS A 106 4.56 6.89 -12.80
N PHE A 107 4.06 6.17 -11.80
CA PHE A 107 4.86 5.67 -10.70
C PHE A 107 5.32 4.24 -11.01
N GLU A 108 6.60 3.97 -10.76
CA GLU A 108 7.20 2.64 -10.94
C GLU A 108 7.03 1.81 -9.67
N TYR A 109 6.69 0.54 -9.87
CA TYR A 109 6.60 -0.51 -8.86
C TYR A 109 7.55 -1.65 -9.24
N PRO A 110 8.84 -1.58 -8.87
CA PRO A 110 9.77 -2.69 -9.10
C PRO A 110 9.23 -3.98 -8.48
N ARG A 111 9.50 -5.12 -9.08
CA ARG A 111 9.00 -6.43 -8.61
C ARG A 111 9.35 -6.77 -7.16
N ASP A 112 10.40 -6.17 -6.62
CA ASP A 112 10.86 -6.35 -5.24
C ASP A 112 10.27 -5.31 -4.26
N CYS A 113 9.38 -4.43 -4.74
CA CYS A 113 8.71 -3.46 -3.89
C CYS A 113 7.50 -4.02 -3.12
N PHE A 114 7.14 -5.28 -3.36
CA PHE A 114 6.02 -5.96 -2.70
C PHE A 114 6.52 -6.80 -1.51
N SER A 115 5.94 -6.55 -0.34
CA SER A 115 6.38 -7.10 0.94
C SER A 115 5.17 -7.64 1.72
N THR A 116 5.45 -8.08 2.93
CA THR A 116 4.43 -8.49 3.90
C THR A 116 4.66 -7.74 5.20
N GLY A 117 3.60 -7.17 5.74
CA GLY A 117 3.56 -6.53 7.05
C GLY A 117 2.51 -7.17 7.95
N SER A 118 2.12 -6.48 9.02
CA SER A 118 1.12 -6.98 9.97
C SER A 118 0.15 -5.86 10.37
N VAL A 119 -1.15 -6.15 10.32
CA VAL A 119 -2.22 -5.28 10.82
C VAL A 119 -2.99 -6.05 11.88
N GLY A 120 -3.05 -5.53 13.12
CA GLY A 120 -3.73 -6.21 14.22
C GLY A 120 -3.20 -7.62 14.51
N GLY A 121 -1.92 -7.88 14.24
CA GLY A 121 -1.29 -9.19 14.40
C GLY A 121 -1.53 -10.17 13.24
N VAL A 122 -2.25 -9.76 12.18
CA VAL A 122 -2.51 -10.57 10.99
C VAL A 122 -1.57 -10.12 9.86
N ALA A 123 -0.89 -11.08 9.21
CA ALA A 123 -0.03 -10.81 8.06
C ALA A 123 -0.86 -10.28 6.87
N VAL A 124 -0.41 -9.18 6.27
CA VAL A 124 -1.05 -8.56 5.10
C VAL A 124 -0.02 -8.21 4.02
N PRO A 125 -0.36 -8.34 2.73
CA PRO A 125 0.47 -7.83 1.65
C PRO A 125 0.58 -6.30 1.76
N CYS A 126 1.78 -5.76 1.66
CA CYS A 126 2.00 -4.31 1.68
C CYS A 126 3.17 -3.91 0.77
N LEU A 127 3.33 -2.61 0.54
CA LEU A 127 4.49 -2.07 -0.16
C LEU A 127 5.70 -2.06 0.77
N SER A 128 6.91 -2.26 0.20
CA SER A 128 8.16 -2.24 0.94
C SER A 128 8.51 -0.86 1.51
N ILE A 129 9.42 -0.81 2.46
CA ILE A 129 9.95 0.44 3.03
C ILE A 129 10.46 1.37 1.92
N ASP A 130 11.27 0.85 1.00
CA ASP A 130 11.84 1.62 -0.10
C ASP A 130 10.78 2.23 -1.01
N GLN A 131 9.71 1.47 -1.31
CA GLN A 131 8.62 1.97 -2.13
C GLN A 131 7.82 3.06 -1.41
N GLN A 132 7.55 2.88 -0.13
CA GLN A 132 6.89 3.89 0.70
C GLN A 132 7.71 5.18 0.76
N LEU A 133 9.04 5.09 0.95
CA LEU A 133 9.94 6.24 0.93
C LEU A 133 9.93 6.95 -0.43
N ARG A 134 9.91 6.22 -1.55
CA ARG A 134 9.79 6.81 -2.90
C ARG A 134 8.52 7.62 -3.07
N PHE A 135 7.39 7.14 -2.55
CA PHE A 135 6.11 7.85 -2.63
C PHE A 135 6.04 9.10 -1.75
N HIS A 136 6.90 9.21 -0.73
CA HIS A 136 7.03 10.42 0.09
C HIS A 136 8.08 11.41 -0.47
N ALA A 137 8.68 11.13 -1.63
CA ALA A 137 9.64 12.02 -2.27
C ALA A 137 8.95 13.00 -3.24
N GLY A 138 9.54 14.20 -3.42
CA GLY A 138 9.14 15.13 -4.48
C GLY A 138 8.07 16.16 -4.10
N TYR A 139 7.56 16.15 -2.88
CA TYR A 139 6.63 17.16 -2.36
C TYR A 139 7.00 17.61 -0.93
N GLN A 140 6.40 18.71 -0.47
CA GLN A 140 6.59 19.16 0.91
C GLN A 140 5.78 18.29 1.89
N PRO A 141 6.43 17.54 2.81
CA PRO A 141 5.72 16.64 3.71
C PRO A 141 4.83 17.41 4.70
N ARG A 142 3.61 16.93 4.90
CA ARG A 142 2.68 17.33 5.96
C ARG A 142 3.09 16.68 7.28
N ASP A 143 2.40 17.00 8.39
CA ASP A 143 2.76 16.47 9.71
C ASP A 143 2.65 14.93 9.79
N HIS A 144 1.61 14.35 9.17
CA HIS A 144 1.47 12.89 9.10
C HIS A 144 2.53 12.24 8.20
N ASP A 145 2.94 12.89 7.10
CA ASP A 145 4.03 12.40 6.24
C ASP A 145 5.36 12.41 6.99
N ARG A 146 5.63 13.45 7.81
CA ARG A 146 6.83 13.52 8.64
C ARG A 146 6.89 12.40 9.68
N HIS A 147 5.72 12.07 10.27
CA HIS A 147 5.60 10.96 11.20
C HIS A 147 5.91 9.62 10.49
N ASP A 148 5.28 9.39 9.35
CA ASP A 148 5.44 8.17 8.55
C ASP A 148 6.90 8.01 8.05
N LEU A 149 7.51 9.10 7.54
CA LEU A 149 8.91 9.13 7.14
C LEU A 149 9.87 8.80 8.29
N ALA A 150 9.66 9.38 9.48
CA ALA A 150 10.49 9.09 10.64
C ALA A 150 10.42 7.60 11.02
N LEU A 151 9.23 7.00 10.96
CA LEU A 151 9.03 5.58 11.25
C LEU A 151 9.68 4.70 10.18
N LEU A 152 9.51 5.01 8.89
CA LEU A 152 10.15 4.29 7.78
C LEU A 152 11.67 4.32 7.87
N HIS A 153 12.27 5.48 8.19
CA HIS A 153 13.72 5.59 8.36
C HIS A 153 14.24 4.79 9.56
N SER A 154 13.47 4.73 10.66
CA SER A 154 13.80 3.89 11.80
C SER A 154 13.83 2.41 11.41
N LEU A 155 12.78 1.94 10.72
CA LEU A 155 12.67 0.55 10.25
C LEU A 155 13.79 0.19 9.27
N ALA A 156 14.14 1.09 8.34
CA ALA A 156 15.23 0.89 7.39
C ALA A 156 16.62 0.80 8.11
N GLY A 157 16.81 1.59 9.18
CA GLY A 157 18.04 1.54 10.00
C GLY A 157 18.17 0.24 10.78
N ASP A 158 17.08 -0.28 11.30
CA ASP A 158 17.04 -1.56 12.02
C ASP A 158 17.31 -2.75 11.08
N ASP A 159 16.79 -2.72 9.87
CA ASP A 159 17.01 -3.75 8.83
C ASP A 159 18.48 -3.79 8.38
N ALA A 160 19.13 -2.61 8.23
CA ALA A 160 20.54 -2.49 7.87
C ALA A 160 21.49 -2.98 8.99
N SER A 161 21.10 -2.83 10.25
CA SER A 161 21.89 -3.30 11.40
C SER A 161 21.77 -4.80 11.66
N GLY A 162 20.73 -5.46 11.14
CA GLY A 162 20.52 -6.91 11.21
C GLY A 162 21.23 -7.71 10.10
N ARG A 163 21.75 -7.06 9.08
CA ARG A 163 22.53 -7.70 8.01
C ARG A 163 23.98 -7.90 8.46
N ALA A 164 24.33 -9.13 8.86
CA ALA A 164 25.74 -9.48 9.08
C ALA A 164 26.58 -9.14 7.83
N PRO A 165 27.79 -8.54 8.00
CA PRO A 165 28.64 -8.22 6.87
C PRO A 165 28.99 -9.49 6.10
N LEU A 166 28.82 -9.48 4.78
CA LEU A 166 29.26 -10.54 3.89
C LEU A 166 30.77 -10.77 4.09
N PRO A 167 31.27 -12.01 4.22
CA PRO A 167 32.66 -12.29 4.32
C PRO A 167 33.40 -11.80 3.05
N PRO A 168 34.62 -11.27 3.18
CA PRO A 168 35.39 -10.80 2.02
C PRO A 168 35.62 -11.94 1.05
N ALA A 169 35.45 -11.65 -0.24
CA ALA A 169 35.78 -12.58 -1.32
C ALA A 169 37.27 -13.00 -1.15
N LYS A 170 37.51 -14.31 -1.10
CA LYS A 170 38.88 -14.84 -1.10
C LYS A 170 39.55 -14.54 -2.46
N PRO A 171 40.86 -14.25 -2.45
CA PRO A 171 41.66 -13.98 -3.64
C PRO A 171 41.71 -15.17 -4.60
#